data_a5b3b56ae70716a7daf1206efaa45670
#
_entry.id   a5b3b56ae70716a7daf1206efaa45670
#
_cell.length_a   1.000
_cell.length_b   1.000
_cell.length_c   1.000
_cell.angle_alpha   90.00
_cell.angle_beta   90.00
_cell.angle_gamma   90.00
#
_symmetry.space_group_name_H-M   'P 1'
#
loop_
_entity.id
_entity.type
_entity.pdbx_description
1 polymer ?
#
loop_
_entity_poly.entity_id
_entity_poly.type
_entity_poly.pdbx_seq_one_letter_code
_entity_poly.pdbx_strand_id
1 'polypeptide(L)'
;VIEVSTFRSERANTENNQQIVKDASGKILRDNVWGSINDDCHRRDFTINAIYFNPISHELFDKHNGISDVYDKRIVSIGDPLLRFEEDPVRSLRAIRFASKLGFKIENKLKDAIYQKGHLLTHVSNARRFDEFNKIFLTGNGYKNFCKLKSFGILKYLVHPNQSEFGTLLEEHALKNTDSRVKEKKSVTPGFL
;
A
#
# COMPACT_ATOMS: atom_id res chain seq x y z
N VAL A 1 -3.24 -21.14 0.17
CA VAL A 1 -2.00 -20.95 -0.63
C VAL A 1 -0.98 -20.30 0.28
N ILE A 2 0.23 -20.86 0.37
CA ILE A 2 1.38 -20.28 1.11
C ILE A 2 2.30 -19.71 0.05
N GLU A 3 2.61 -18.42 0.14
CA GLU A 3 3.59 -17.75 -0.71
C GLU A 3 4.98 -17.88 -0.08
N VAL A 4 5.95 -18.34 -0.86
CA VAL A 4 7.35 -18.46 -0.42
C VAL A 4 8.19 -17.51 -1.26
N SER A 5 8.97 -16.66 -0.60
CA SER A 5 9.89 -15.73 -1.26
C SER A 5 11.18 -15.59 -0.45
N THR A 6 12.26 -15.23 -1.12
CA THR A 6 13.52 -14.87 -0.46
C THR A 6 13.46 -13.47 0.14
N PHE A 7 14.29 -13.18 1.12
CA PHE A 7 14.53 -11.81 1.57
C PHE A 7 15.18 -10.99 0.44
N ARG A 8 14.76 -9.74 0.29
CA ARG A 8 15.24 -8.85 -0.77
C ARG A 8 15.99 -7.67 -0.18
N SER A 9 16.99 -7.17 -0.91
CA SER A 9 17.72 -5.93 -0.61
C SER A 9 17.28 -4.80 -1.53
N GLU A 10 17.31 -3.56 -1.05
CA GLU A 10 17.16 -2.35 -1.89
C GLU A 10 18.46 -1.99 -2.64
N ARG A 11 19.60 -2.45 -2.13
CA ARG A 11 20.92 -2.13 -2.68
C ARG A 11 21.40 -3.25 -3.57
N ALA A 12 21.87 -2.90 -4.78
CA ALA A 12 22.69 -3.80 -5.57
C ALA A 12 23.95 -4.11 -4.74
N ASN A 13 24.07 -5.34 -4.23
CA ASN A 13 25.31 -5.81 -3.64
C ASN A 13 26.34 -5.92 -4.76
N THR A 14 27.29 -5.00 -4.79
CA THR A 14 28.41 -4.98 -5.74
C THR A 14 29.32 -6.20 -5.61
N GLU A 15 29.25 -6.95 -4.50
CA GLU A 15 30.07 -8.14 -4.25
C GLU A 15 29.56 -9.41 -4.92
N ASN A 16 28.27 -9.50 -5.32
CA ASN A 16 27.67 -10.73 -5.85
C ASN A 16 27.20 -10.66 -7.32
N ASN A 17 27.72 -9.75 -8.15
CA ASN A 17 27.38 -9.65 -9.59
C ASN A 17 25.86 -9.64 -9.93
N GLN A 18 24.98 -9.39 -8.97
CA GLN A 18 23.55 -9.28 -9.19
C GLN A 18 23.20 -7.81 -9.44
N GLN A 19 23.26 -7.44 -10.72
CA GLN A 19 22.91 -6.09 -11.14
C GLN A 19 21.40 -5.90 -11.16
N ILE A 20 20.94 -4.78 -10.58
CA ILE A 20 19.61 -4.24 -10.88
C ILE A 20 19.57 -3.92 -12.35
N VAL A 21 18.79 -4.67 -13.12
CA VAL A 21 18.62 -4.38 -14.56
C VAL A 21 17.59 -3.27 -14.68
N LYS A 22 18.04 -2.10 -15.14
CA LYS A 22 17.17 -0.96 -15.49
C LYS A 22 17.01 -0.91 -17.01
N ASP A 23 15.81 -0.54 -17.47
CA ASP A 23 15.61 -0.19 -18.87
C ASP A 23 16.20 1.20 -19.19
N ALA A 24 16.16 1.59 -20.49
CA ALA A 24 16.68 2.87 -20.96
C ALA A 24 15.98 4.10 -20.33
N SER A 25 14.82 3.91 -19.66
CA SER A 25 14.06 4.93 -18.93
C SER A 25 14.36 4.97 -17.43
N GLY A 26 15.32 4.12 -16.94
CA GLY A 26 15.67 4.00 -15.53
C GLY A 26 14.73 3.12 -14.71
N LYS A 27 13.74 2.48 -15.34
CA LYS A 27 12.78 1.59 -14.70
C LYS A 27 13.44 0.25 -14.35
N ILE A 28 13.31 -0.17 -13.11
CA ILE A 28 13.84 -1.45 -12.64
C ILE A 28 13.08 -2.60 -13.29
N LEU A 29 13.74 -3.41 -14.09
CA LEU A 29 13.21 -4.60 -14.77
C LEU A 29 13.36 -5.86 -13.90
N ARG A 30 14.37 -5.93 -13.02
CA ARG A 30 14.59 -7.00 -12.05
C ARG A 30 15.01 -6.44 -10.72
N ASP A 31 14.20 -6.70 -9.69
CA ASP A 31 14.39 -6.27 -8.30
C ASP A 31 14.70 -7.45 -7.36
N ASN A 32 15.22 -8.53 -7.90
CA ASN A 32 15.51 -9.74 -7.10
C ASN A 32 16.97 -9.76 -6.63
N VAL A 33 17.39 -8.71 -5.93
CA VAL A 33 18.65 -8.75 -5.20
C VAL A 33 18.37 -9.42 -3.85
N TRP A 34 19.01 -10.56 -3.60
CA TRP A 34 18.89 -11.26 -2.33
C TRP A 34 19.52 -10.42 -1.22
N GLY A 35 18.83 -10.38 -0.10
CA GLY A 35 19.25 -9.63 1.08
C GLY A 35 19.10 -10.43 2.36
N SER A 36 19.54 -9.84 3.44
CA SER A 36 19.29 -10.35 4.79
C SER A 36 17.87 -9.99 5.25
N ILE A 37 17.42 -10.59 6.36
CA ILE A 37 16.17 -10.19 7.03
C ILE A 37 16.20 -8.70 7.40
N ASN A 38 17.37 -8.16 7.74
CA ASN A 38 17.56 -6.74 8.04
C ASN A 38 17.28 -5.86 6.83
N ASP A 39 17.76 -6.26 5.63
CA ASP A 39 17.52 -5.50 4.41
C ASP A 39 16.04 -5.56 4.04
N ASP A 40 15.43 -6.74 4.13
CA ASP A 40 14.01 -6.90 3.80
C ASP A 40 13.09 -6.07 4.71
N CYS A 41 13.38 -5.99 6.01
CA CYS A 41 12.56 -5.20 6.92
C CYS A 41 12.68 -3.69 6.65
N HIS A 42 13.85 -3.19 6.25
CA HIS A 42 14.05 -1.76 5.96
C HIS A 42 13.33 -1.30 4.70
N ARG A 43 13.24 -2.15 3.66
CA ARG A 43 12.57 -1.79 2.42
C ARG A 43 11.04 -1.84 2.50
N ARG A 44 10.47 -2.42 3.57
CA ARG A 44 9.02 -2.47 3.79
C ARG A 44 8.43 -1.07 3.93
N ASP A 45 7.13 -0.98 3.68
CA ASP A 45 6.40 0.29 3.74
C ASP A 45 6.06 0.74 5.17
N PHE A 46 5.53 -0.19 5.97
CA PHE A 46 5.03 0.12 7.32
C PHE A 46 5.58 -0.86 8.36
N THR A 47 5.74 -0.38 9.58
CA THR A 47 6.27 -1.15 10.72
C THR A 47 5.49 -2.45 10.95
N ILE A 48 4.16 -2.39 10.86
CA ILE A 48 3.25 -3.54 11.01
C ILE A 48 3.45 -4.63 9.94
N ASN A 49 4.08 -4.30 8.81
CA ASN A 49 4.37 -5.23 7.72
C ASN A 49 5.81 -5.77 7.77
N ALA A 50 6.60 -5.37 8.78
CA ALA A 50 8.00 -5.77 8.96
C ALA A 50 8.23 -6.60 10.23
N ILE A 51 7.22 -7.32 10.64
CA ILE A 51 7.28 -8.29 11.76
C ILE A 51 7.46 -9.68 11.15
N TYR A 52 8.46 -10.43 11.61
CA TYR A 52 8.77 -11.78 11.14
C TYR A 52 8.67 -12.75 12.29
N PHE A 53 8.24 -13.95 12.01
CA PHE A 53 8.14 -15.04 12.96
C PHE A 53 8.93 -16.26 12.45
N ASN A 54 9.81 -16.80 13.29
CA ASN A 54 10.49 -18.06 13.01
C ASN A 54 9.66 -19.21 13.62
N PRO A 55 9.06 -20.08 12.81
CA PRO A 55 8.22 -21.16 13.33
C PRO A 55 9.01 -22.30 14.00
N ILE A 56 10.34 -22.34 13.83
CA ILE A 56 11.20 -23.37 14.43
C ILE A 56 11.67 -22.93 15.82
N SER A 57 12.23 -21.71 15.92
CA SER A 57 12.70 -21.16 17.21
C SER A 57 11.61 -20.45 18.01
N HIS A 58 10.43 -20.24 17.42
CA HIS A 58 9.33 -19.46 17.99
C HIS A 58 9.70 -18.01 18.33
N GLU A 59 10.73 -17.47 17.67
CA GLU A 59 11.18 -16.10 17.88
C GLU A 59 10.49 -15.12 16.95
N LEU A 60 10.19 -13.94 17.50
CA LEU A 60 9.72 -12.78 16.75
C LEU A 60 10.89 -11.86 16.47
N PHE A 61 10.99 -11.41 15.21
CA PHE A 61 11.94 -10.37 14.81
C PHE A 61 11.14 -9.12 14.43
N ASP A 62 11.31 -8.07 15.23
CA ASP A 62 10.63 -6.77 15.05
C ASP A 62 11.63 -5.61 15.26
N LYS A 63 12.26 -5.20 14.19
CA LYS A 63 13.29 -4.15 14.21
C LYS A 63 12.71 -2.73 14.30
N HIS A 64 11.44 -2.56 13.91
CA HIS A 64 10.81 -1.25 13.75
C HIS A 64 9.69 -0.99 14.75
N ASN A 65 9.58 -1.79 15.82
CA ASN A 65 8.52 -1.69 16.82
C ASN A 65 7.10 -1.86 16.25
N GLY A 66 6.97 -2.66 15.21
CA GLY A 66 5.68 -2.92 14.55
C GLY A 66 4.66 -3.57 15.48
N ILE A 67 5.12 -4.41 16.42
CA ILE A 67 4.25 -5.03 17.45
C ILE A 67 3.59 -3.94 18.30
N SER A 68 4.36 -2.95 18.77
CA SER A 68 3.81 -1.80 19.52
C SER A 68 2.76 -1.04 18.70
N ASP A 69 3.06 -0.78 17.41
CA ASP A 69 2.14 -0.08 16.52
C ASP A 69 0.85 -0.88 16.24
N VAL A 70 0.93 -2.22 16.24
CA VAL A 70 -0.27 -3.09 16.18
C VAL A 70 -1.13 -2.91 17.45
N TYR A 71 -0.53 -2.94 18.64
CA TYR A 71 -1.25 -2.71 19.90
C TYR A 71 -1.88 -1.32 19.96
N ASP A 72 -1.15 -0.30 19.53
CA ASP A 72 -1.61 1.09 19.49
C ASP A 72 -2.57 1.38 18.32
N LYS A 73 -2.80 0.39 17.46
CA LYS A 73 -3.63 0.48 16.25
C LYS A 73 -3.19 1.65 15.35
N ARG A 74 -1.90 1.74 15.05
CA ARG A 74 -1.30 2.79 14.22
C ARG A 74 -0.67 2.23 12.95
N ILE A 75 -0.75 3.01 11.87
CA ILE A 75 0.04 2.80 10.63
C ILE A 75 1.19 3.80 10.66
N VAL A 76 2.40 3.29 10.78
CA VAL A 76 3.64 4.08 10.87
C VAL A 76 4.56 3.68 9.72
N SER A 77 5.17 4.67 9.05
CA SER A 77 6.14 4.44 7.97
C SER A 77 7.47 3.96 8.52
N ILE A 78 8.12 3.04 7.80
CA ILE A 78 9.53 2.73 8.03
C ILE A 78 10.35 3.80 7.31
N GLY A 79 11.15 4.58 8.06
CA GLY A 79 11.89 5.71 7.55
C GLY A 79 11.05 6.97 7.38
N ASP A 80 11.62 7.99 6.71
CA ASP A 80 10.94 9.26 6.47
C ASP A 80 9.82 9.08 5.42
N PRO A 81 8.54 9.32 5.77
CA PRO A 81 7.44 9.11 4.86
C PRO A 81 7.47 10.01 3.61
N LEU A 82 8.08 11.21 3.68
CA LEU A 82 8.22 12.09 2.51
C LEU A 82 9.14 11.46 1.46
N LEU A 83 10.31 10.96 1.89
CA LEU A 83 11.27 10.29 1.01
C LEU A 83 10.68 8.97 0.48
N ARG A 84 10.01 8.21 1.35
CA ARG A 84 9.38 6.93 0.97
C ARG A 84 8.27 7.09 -0.06
N PHE A 85 7.57 8.23 -0.11
CA PHE A 85 6.58 8.52 -1.14
C PHE A 85 7.20 9.05 -2.44
N GLU A 86 8.38 9.67 -2.39
CA GLU A 86 9.15 10.00 -3.59
C GLU A 86 9.67 8.74 -4.29
N GLU A 87 10.14 7.75 -3.52
CA GLU A 87 10.56 6.45 -4.06
C GLU A 87 9.39 5.67 -4.67
N ASP A 88 8.25 5.62 -3.98
CA ASP A 88 7.06 4.88 -4.39
C ASP A 88 5.78 5.56 -3.90
N PRO A 89 5.15 6.41 -4.74
CA PRO A 89 3.92 7.11 -4.37
C PRO A 89 2.74 6.21 -4.01
N VAL A 90 2.73 4.96 -4.50
CA VAL A 90 1.68 3.96 -4.22
C VAL A 90 1.59 3.64 -2.73
N ARG A 91 2.67 3.84 -1.97
CA ARG A 91 2.67 3.66 -0.51
C ARG A 91 1.61 4.54 0.18
N SER A 92 1.28 5.72 -0.35
CA SER A 92 0.20 6.58 0.17
C SER A 92 -1.18 5.89 0.07
N LEU A 93 -1.47 5.23 -1.04
CA LEU A 93 -2.69 4.43 -1.22
C LEU A 93 -2.72 3.22 -0.29
N ARG A 94 -1.58 2.55 -0.15
CA ARG A 94 -1.43 1.39 0.75
C ARG A 94 -1.67 1.77 2.21
N ALA A 95 -1.17 2.95 2.67
CA ALA A 95 -1.42 3.46 4.03
C ALA A 95 -2.93 3.58 4.31
N ILE A 96 -3.67 4.19 3.39
CA ILE A 96 -5.11 4.38 3.53
C ILE A 96 -5.84 3.02 3.51
N ARG A 97 -5.45 2.13 2.62
CA ARG A 97 -6.03 0.79 2.51
C ARG A 97 -5.84 -0.03 3.79
N PHE A 98 -4.62 -0.07 4.34
CA PHE A 98 -4.35 -0.76 5.60
C PHE A 98 -5.08 -0.12 6.77
N ALA A 99 -5.08 1.21 6.87
CA ALA A 99 -5.81 1.92 7.90
C ALA A 99 -7.32 1.63 7.88
N SER A 100 -7.91 1.47 6.69
CA SER A 100 -9.33 1.13 6.54
C SER A 100 -9.60 -0.34 6.87
N LYS A 101 -8.74 -1.24 6.35
CA LYS A 101 -8.88 -2.69 6.54
C LYS A 101 -8.75 -3.11 8.01
N LEU A 102 -7.77 -2.53 8.71
CA LEU A 102 -7.45 -2.88 10.10
C LEU A 102 -8.20 -2.00 11.13
N GLY A 103 -8.83 -0.91 10.69
CA GLY A 103 -9.41 0.07 11.61
C GLY A 103 -8.35 0.88 12.38
N PHE A 104 -7.14 0.99 11.84
CA PHE A 104 -6.01 1.68 12.46
C PHE A 104 -5.98 3.16 12.10
N LYS A 105 -5.35 3.97 12.96
CA LYS A 105 -5.10 5.40 12.69
C LYS A 105 -3.79 5.54 11.91
N ILE A 106 -3.76 6.48 10.97
CA ILE A 106 -2.52 6.86 10.28
C ILE A 106 -1.76 7.82 11.20
N GLU A 107 -0.48 7.57 11.41
CA GLU A 107 0.40 8.40 12.22
C GLU A 107 0.51 9.81 11.61
N ASN A 108 0.70 10.87 12.44
CA ASN A 108 0.59 12.25 11.97
C ASN A 108 1.62 12.60 10.89
N LYS A 109 2.89 12.21 11.03
CA LYS A 109 3.92 12.47 10.00
C LYS A 109 3.57 11.80 8.67
N LEU A 110 3.07 10.57 8.74
CA LEU A 110 2.62 9.83 7.55
C LEU A 110 1.39 10.49 6.92
N LYS A 111 0.47 11.01 7.74
CA LYS A 111 -0.71 11.76 7.30
C LYS A 111 -0.30 13.05 6.57
N ASP A 112 0.63 13.81 7.15
CA ASP A 112 1.13 15.06 6.56
C ASP A 112 1.85 14.78 5.22
N ALA A 113 2.61 13.69 5.15
CA ALA A 113 3.25 13.27 3.91
C ALA A 113 2.24 12.90 2.81
N ILE A 114 1.09 12.27 3.16
CA ILE A 114 0.01 11.98 2.19
C ILE A 114 -0.53 13.29 1.60
N TYR A 115 -0.76 14.31 2.42
CA TYR A 115 -1.23 15.61 1.93
C TYR A 115 -0.21 16.29 1.00
N GLN A 116 1.06 16.25 1.38
CA GLN A 116 2.11 16.95 0.63
C GLN A 116 2.48 16.24 -0.67
N LYS A 117 2.58 14.90 -0.66
CA LYS A 117 3.12 14.11 -1.77
C LYS A 117 2.08 13.29 -2.54
N GLY A 118 0.80 13.37 -2.17
CA GLY A 118 -0.27 12.61 -2.85
C GLY A 118 -0.36 12.90 -4.36
N HIS A 119 0.03 14.09 -4.82
CA HIS A 119 0.09 14.46 -6.23
C HIS A 119 1.05 13.59 -7.06
N LEU A 120 2.09 13.00 -6.42
CA LEU A 120 3.04 12.11 -7.11
C LEU A 120 2.38 10.84 -7.68
N LEU A 121 1.16 10.51 -7.24
CA LEU A 121 0.37 9.42 -7.84
C LEU A 121 0.12 9.61 -9.34
N THR A 122 0.18 10.84 -9.84
CA THR A 122 0.08 11.12 -11.28
C THR A 122 1.24 10.53 -12.10
N HIS A 123 2.40 10.32 -11.48
CA HIS A 123 3.58 9.75 -12.13
C HIS A 123 3.59 8.20 -12.12
N VAL A 124 2.64 7.59 -11.42
CA VAL A 124 2.51 6.12 -11.39
C VAL A 124 1.84 5.64 -12.67
N SER A 125 2.35 4.53 -13.24
CA SER A 125 1.77 3.94 -14.44
C SER A 125 0.29 3.55 -14.26
N ASN A 126 -0.50 3.63 -15.32
CA ASN A 126 -1.93 3.31 -15.29
C ASN A 126 -2.18 1.86 -14.81
N ALA A 127 -1.36 0.91 -15.27
CA ALA A 127 -1.47 -0.49 -14.86
C ALA A 127 -1.33 -0.63 -13.35
N ARG A 128 -0.32 0.01 -12.77
CA ARG A 128 -0.06 -0.06 -11.33
C ARG A 128 -1.13 0.68 -10.51
N ARG A 129 -1.65 1.81 -11.01
CA ARG A 129 -2.79 2.50 -10.40
C ARG A 129 -4.05 1.63 -10.42
N PHE A 130 -4.29 0.94 -11.52
CA PHE A 130 -5.43 0.04 -11.67
C PHE A 130 -5.34 -1.19 -10.73
N ASP A 131 -4.14 -1.75 -10.53
CA ASP A 131 -3.93 -2.82 -9.56
C ASP A 131 -4.26 -2.37 -8.13
N GLU A 132 -3.83 -1.18 -7.74
CA GLU A 132 -4.17 -0.64 -6.42
C GLU A 132 -5.64 -0.24 -6.33
N PHE A 133 -6.25 0.27 -7.39
CA PHE A 133 -7.69 0.50 -7.46
C PHE A 133 -8.48 -0.77 -7.12
N ASN A 134 -8.15 -1.89 -7.74
CA ASN A 134 -8.80 -3.18 -7.47
C ASN A 134 -8.64 -3.60 -6.00
N LYS A 135 -7.43 -3.46 -5.43
CA LYS A 135 -7.16 -3.78 -4.02
C LYS A 135 -7.90 -2.84 -3.05
N ILE A 136 -8.13 -1.60 -3.43
CA ILE A 136 -8.81 -0.59 -2.62
C ILE A 136 -10.31 -0.80 -2.63
N PHE A 137 -10.91 -1.03 -3.81
CA PHE A 137 -12.35 -0.98 -3.99
C PHE A 137 -13.03 -2.34 -4.04
N LEU A 138 -12.32 -3.42 -4.41
CA LEU A 138 -12.92 -4.74 -4.61
C LEU A 138 -12.62 -5.75 -3.48
N THR A 139 -12.22 -5.27 -2.29
CA THR A 139 -11.83 -6.16 -1.17
C THR A 139 -12.70 -6.04 0.08
N GLY A 140 -13.89 -5.45 -0.05
CA GLY A 140 -14.89 -5.37 1.01
C GLY A 140 -14.72 -4.22 2.00
N ASN A 141 -13.87 -3.23 1.68
CA ASN A 141 -13.70 -1.98 2.39
C ASN A 141 -13.71 -0.77 1.45
N GLY A 142 -14.29 -0.91 0.27
CA GLY A 142 -14.26 0.09 -0.80
C GLY A 142 -14.86 1.42 -0.35
N TYR A 143 -16.01 1.42 0.27
CA TYR A 143 -16.65 2.65 0.75
C TYR A 143 -15.83 3.38 1.82
N LYS A 144 -15.25 2.64 2.79
CA LYS A 144 -14.37 3.24 3.81
C LYS A 144 -13.10 3.84 3.18
N ASN A 145 -12.53 3.15 2.20
CA ASN A 145 -11.38 3.64 1.46
C ASN A 145 -11.73 4.91 0.67
N PHE A 146 -12.87 4.92 -0.01
CA PHE A 146 -13.38 6.07 -0.75
C PHE A 146 -13.48 7.31 0.13
N CYS A 147 -14.15 7.21 1.29
CA CYS A 147 -14.27 8.31 2.24
C CYS A 147 -12.90 8.85 2.69
N LYS A 148 -11.95 7.95 3.00
CA LYS A 148 -10.60 8.37 3.39
C LYS A 148 -9.82 9.00 2.24
N LEU A 149 -9.84 8.42 1.04
CA LEU A 149 -9.19 9.00 -0.15
C LEU A 149 -9.73 10.40 -0.45
N LYS A 150 -11.06 10.58 -0.30
CA LYS A 150 -11.72 11.88 -0.45
C LYS A 150 -11.25 12.88 0.62
N SER A 151 -11.19 12.47 1.89
CA SER A 151 -10.75 13.33 2.99
C SER A 151 -9.28 13.75 2.88
N PHE A 152 -8.42 12.91 2.28
CA PHE A 152 -7.03 13.24 1.98
C PHE A 152 -6.85 14.03 0.67
N GLY A 153 -7.92 14.23 -0.12
CA GLY A 153 -7.87 14.93 -1.40
C GLY A 153 -7.08 14.20 -2.50
N ILE A 154 -6.79 12.90 -2.32
CA ILE A 154 -6.00 12.11 -3.28
C ILE A 154 -6.87 11.23 -4.20
N LEU A 155 -8.17 11.14 -3.96
CA LEU A 155 -9.09 10.38 -4.80
C LEU A 155 -9.01 10.80 -6.29
N LYS A 156 -8.88 12.09 -6.56
CA LYS A 156 -8.75 12.67 -7.91
C LYS A 156 -7.55 12.21 -8.72
N TYR A 157 -6.52 11.64 -8.05
CA TYR A 157 -5.34 11.09 -8.72
C TYR A 157 -5.51 9.60 -9.08
N LEU A 158 -6.51 8.96 -8.51
CA LEU A 158 -6.80 7.54 -8.73
C LEU A 158 -7.95 7.33 -9.72
N VAL A 159 -9.00 8.14 -9.59
CA VAL A 159 -10.19 8.13 -10.44
C VAL A 159 -10.58 9.55 -10.80
N HIS A 160 -11.31 9.74 -11.91
CA HIS A 160 -11.95 11.02 -12.21
C HIS A 160 -13.24 11.10 -11.38
N PRO A 161 -13.28 11.91 -10.31
CA PRO A 161 -14.47 12.00 -9.47
C PRO A 161 -15.61 12.64 -10.28
N ASN A 162 -16.77 12.05 -10.21
CA ASN A 162 -17.98 12.64 -10.76
C ASN A 162 -18.30 13.90 -9.94
N GLN A 163 -18.50 15.04 -10.63
CA GLN A 163 -18.76 16.33 -9.96
C GLN A 163 -20.25 16.58 -9.69
N SER A 164 -21.14 15.73 -10.19
CA SER A 164 -22.56 15.84 -9.93
C SER A 164 -22.93 15.18 -8.58
N GLU A 165 -23.88 15.76 -7.88
CA GLU A 165 -24.42 15.23 -6.62
C GLU A 165 -25.02 13.83 -6.83
N PHE A 166 -25.73 13.62 -7.93
CA PHE A 166 -26.30 12.33 -8.30
C PHE A 166 -25.19 11.28 -8.56
N GLY A 167 -24.11 11.66 -9.26
CA GLY A 167 -22.97 10.78 -9.49
C GLY A 167 -22.30 10.33 -8.19
N THR A 168 -22.14 11.25 -7.22
CA THR A 168 -21.57 10.92 -5.90
C THR A 168 -22.44 9.91 -5.14
N LEU A 169 -23.75 10.04 -5.17
CA LEU A 169 -24.69 9.09 -4.54
C LEU A 169 -24.61 7.71 -5.20
N LEU A 170 -24.50 7.67 -6.52
CA LEU A 170 -24.37 6.42 -7.26
C LEU A 170 -23.06 5.70 -6.93
N GLU A 171 -21.94 6.43 -6.88
CA GLU A 171 -20.63 5.90 -6.47
C GLU A 171 -20.69 5.28 -5.05
N GLU A 172 -21.31 5.98 -4.10
CA GLU A 172 -21.46 5.46 -2.74
C GLU A 172 -22.30 4.19 -2.69
N HIS A 173 -23.42 4.13 -3.39
CA HIS A 173 -24.28 2.96 -3.47
C HIS A 173 -23.58 1.77 -4.13
N ALA A 174 -22.86 1.99 -5.22
CA ALA A 174 -22.10 0.98 -5.92
C ALA A 174 -21.00 0.37 -5.00
N LEU A 175 -20.26 1.22 -4.29
CA LEU A 175 -19.22 0.79 -3.35
C LEU A 175 -19.79 0.00 -2.16
N LYS A 176 -20.89 0.47 -1.56
CA LYS A 176 -21.56 -0.25 -0.47
C LYS A 176 -22.10 -1.61 -0.90
N ASN A 177 -22.68 -1.68 -2.10
CA ASN A 177 -23.14 -2.93 -2.69
C ASN A 177 -21.96 -3.88 -2.98
N THR A 178 -20.88 -3.38 -3.56
CA THR A 178 -19.65 -4.15 -3.80
C THR A 178 -19.09 -4.72 -2.49
N ASP A 179 -19.00 -3.91 -1.43
CA ASP A 179 -18.55 -4.35 -0.11
C ASP A 179 -19.45 -5.45 0.49
N SER A 180 -20.76 -5.33 0.33
CA SER A 180 -21.71 -6.37 0.77
C SER A 180 -21.51 -7.67 0.00
N ARG A 181 -21.39 -7.60 -1.33
CA ARG A 181 -21.14 -8.78 -2.19
C ARG A 181 -19.86 -9.51 -1.82
N VAL A 182 -18.77 -8.76 -1.55
CA VAL A 182 -17.50 -9.36 -1.12
C VAL A 182 -17.65 -10.09 0.23
N LYS A 183 -18.37 -9.49 1.18
CA LYS A 183 -18.65 -10.12 2.50
C LYS A 183 -19.47 -11.41 2.34
N GLU A 184 -20.38 -11.42 1.39
CA GLU A 184 -21.21 -12.60 1.05
C GLU A 184 -20.48 -13.60 0.13
N LYS A 185 -19.17 -13.39 -0.12
CA LYS A 185 -18.33 -14.22 -1.02
C LYS A 185 -18.85 -14.30 -2.46
N LYS A 186 -19.60 -13.30 -2.91
CA LYS A 186 -20.07 -13.17 -4.29
C LYS A 186 -18.97 -12.54 -5.14
N SER A 187 -18.90 -12.91 -6.41
CA SER A 187 -17.94 -12.34 -7.36
C SER A 187 -18.20 -10.85 -7.59
N VAL A 188 -17.12 -10.09 -7.67
CA VAL A 188 -17.12 -8.68 -8.06
C VAL A 188 -16.01 -8.46 -9.10
N THR A 189 -16.25 -7.55 -10.03
CA THR A 189 -15.30 -7.18 -11.07
C THR A 189 -15.16 -5.65 -11.13
N PRO A 190 -14.09 -5.10 -11.72
CA PRO A 190 -13.95 -3.65 -11.90
C PRO A 190 -15.10 -3.00 -12.65
N GLY A 191 -15.73 -3.71 -13.58
CA GLY A 191 -16.91 -3.22 -14.32
C GLY A 191 -18.18 -3.08 -13.47
N PHE A 192 -18.10 -3.40 -12.17
CA PHE A 192 -19.20 -3.23 -11.21
C PHE A 192 -19.20 -1.82 -10.59
N LEU A 193 -18.10 -1.09 -10.71
CA LEU A 193 -17.89 0.28 -10.21
C LEU A 193 -17.85 1.29 -11.36
#